data_6f8ae56407bfffde665edc5cdfc75b95
#
_entry.id   6f8ae56407bfffde665edc5cdfc75b95
#
_cell.length_a   1.000
_cell.length_b   1.000
_cell.length_c   1.000
_cell.angle_alpha   90.00
_cell.angle_beta   90.00
_cell.angle_gamma   90.00
#
_symmetry.space_group_name_H-M   'P 1'
#
loop_
_entity.id
_entity.type
_entity.pdbx_description
1 polymer ?
#
loop_
_entity_poly.entity_id
_entity_poly.type
_entity_poly.pdbx_seq_one_letter_code
_entity_poly.pdbx_strand_id
1 'polypeptide(L)'
;MKRKLYEIAKVSYRCINSSGMLFTTGGLTMSYADTVKDATNQEISFYGATNLKEIPLKDIESPNENPFGLVYAGAITKNEAGKVNIHPVTYVLNGNTIAANIYTPPGYDRTKSYPAIIVAHPNGGVKEQVAGLYAQRLAEQGYITLAADASFQGASGGQPHNLDHPVFRVEDIHGMADIIASFPGVDMNRLGALGICGGGGYTVKASQTDKRIKVVATVSMFNSGIVRKNGFLDSDEDTIQKRIAEASEQRAKEAAGAPIMRSVGMESQDIPQEQLDKMPTLYSEGYIYYDKTHRHPNSTFKYTVRSNLDLYTFDAADNMNLINQPLLMIAGDKADTLYMTQDAYSKASGTDSKEL
;
A
#
# COMPACT_ATOMS: atom_id res chain seq x y z
N MET A 1 39.89 21.41 -1.35
CA MET A 1 38.67 20.62 -1.17
C MET A 1 38.46 20.12 0.26
N LYS A 2 39.42 19.48 0.93
CA LYS A 2 39.32 19.01 2.33
C LYS A 2 39.03 20.10 3.38
N ARG A 3 39.50 21.34 3.20
CA ARG A 3 39.29 22.46 4.13
C ARG A 3 37.87 23.03 4.10
N LYS A 4 37.16 22.97 2.95
CA LYS A 4 35.76 23.41 2.82
C LYS A 4 34.78 22.43 3.45
N LEU A 5 35.05 21.13 3.41
CA LEU A 5 34.23 20.12 4.06
C LEU A 5 34.30 20.18 5.61
N TYR A 6 35.48 20.62 6.14
CA TYR A 6 35.66 20.79 7.57
C TYR A 6 34.87 21.98 8.16
N GLU A 7 34.72 23.06 7.41
CA GLU A 7 33.90 24.23 7.80
C GLU A 7 32.41 23.96 7.74
N ILE A 8 31.93 23.15 6.77
CA ILE A 8 30.52 22.71 6.70
C ILE A 8 30.18 21.84 7.91
N ALA A 9 31.07 20.95 8.33
CA ALA A 9 30.90 20.13 9.53
C ALA A 9 30.82 20.95 10.81
N LYS A 10 31.57 22.07 10.91
CA LYS A 10 31.51 22.97 12.08
C LYS A 10 30.21 23.76 12.20
N VAL A 11 29.58 24.13 11.07
CA VAL A 11 28.29 24.83 11.07
C VAL A 11 27.18 23.87 11.51
N SER A 12 27.22 22.60 11.08
CA SER A 12 26.27 21.59 11.55
C SER A 12 26.37 21.29 13.04
N TYR A 13 27.59 21.35 13.63
CA TYR A 13 27.79 21.10 15.07
C TYR A 13 27.32 22.27 15.96
N ARG A 14 27.23 23.49 15.45
CA ARG A 14 26.75 24.65 16.23
C ARG A 14 25.22 24.74 16.30
N CYS A 15 24.50 24.18 15.33
CA CYS A 15 23.03 24.17 15.36
C CYS A 15 22.45 23.09 16.32
N ILE A 16 23.24 22.08 16.69
CA ILE A 16 22.78 20.97 17.56
C ILE A 16 22.91 21.32 19.05
N ASN A 17 23.73 22.32 19.42
CA ASN A 17 24.01 22.66 20.83
C ASN A 17 23.12 23.74 21.46
N SER A 18 22.08 24.22 20.75
CA SER A 18 21.17 25.24 21.31
C SER A 18 19.80 24.72 21.77
N SER A 19 19.50 23.44 21.56
CA SER A 19 18.33 22.77 22.11
C SER A 19 18.82 21.65 23.04
N GLY A 20 18.66 21.85 24.37
CA GLY A 20 19.12 20.91 25.38
C GLY A 20 18.48 19.52 25.21
N MET A 21 19.21 18.59 24.63
CA MET A 21 18.94 17.17 24.74
C MET A 21 19.70 16.58 25.91
N LEU A 22 19.00 16.21 26.96
CA LEU A 22 19.51 15.32 27.98
C LEU A 22 19.49 13.88 27.47
N PHE A 23 20.66 13.31 27.20
CA PHE A 23 20.78 11.87 26.98
C PHE A 23 20.83 11.17 28.33
N THR A 24 19.78 10.46 28.71
CA THR A 24 19.85 9.46 29.77
C THR A 24 20.05 8.08 29.12
N THR A 25 21.00 7.32 29.62
CA THR A 25 21.23 5.92 29.21
C THR A 25 20.05 5.05 29.65
N GLY A 26 19.08 4.87 28.77
CA GLY A 26 17.93 4.02 29.03
C GLY A 26 16.65 4.59 28.47
N GLY A 27 16.32 4.23 27.21
CA GLY A 27 15.01 4.41 26.61
C GLY A 27 14.76 5.80 26.00
N LEU A 28 14.64 5.87 24.68
CA LEU A 28 14.09 7.02 24.00
C LEU A 28 12.59 7.13 24.34
N THR A 29 12.23 8.06 25.22
CA THR A 29 10.86 8.57 25.29
C THR A 29 10.73 9.68 24.26
N MET A 30 10.20 9.39 23.08
CA MET A 30 9.76 10.44 22.18
C MET A 30 8.40 10.96 22.65
N SER A 31 8.38 12.19 23.18
CA SER A 31 7.15 12.96 23.31
C SER A 31 7.31 14.20 22.44
N TYR A 32 6.86 14.15 21.21
CA TYR A 32 6.58 15.36 20.43
C TYR A 32 5.59 15.05 19.30
N ALA A 33 4.40 15.62 19.42
CA ALA A 33 3.59 15.95 18.27
C ALA A 33 4.08 17.33 17.76
N ASP A 34 4.94 17.34 16.76
CA ASP A 34 5.22 18.57 16.04
C ASP A 34 4.04 18.88 15.11
N THR A 35 3.22 19.83 15.53
CA THR A 35 2.19 20.41 14.67
C THR A 35 2.82 21.49 13.78
N VAL A 36 2.88 21.24 12.49
CA VAL A 36 3.21 22.27 11.50
C VAL A 36 1.93 22.99 11.10
N LYS A 37 1.89 24.29 11.27
CA LYS A 37 0.79 25.13 10.76
C LYS A 37 1.04 25.42 9.28
N ASP A 38 0.09 25.07 8.42
CA ASP A 38 0.10 25.49 7.03
C ASP A 38 -0.22 26.99 6.88
N ALA A 39 -0.14 27.51 5.65
CA ALA A 39 -0.42 28.92 5.33
C ALA A 39 -1.88 29.32 5.63
N THR A 40 -2.78 28.36 5.92
CA THR A 40 -4.19 28.57 6.26
C THR A 40 -4.48 28.48 7.74
N ASN A 41 -3.45 28.30 8.60
CA ASN A 41 -3.55 28.08 10.04
C ASN A 41 -4.23 26.75 10.46
N GLN A 42 -4.31 25.75 9.57
CA GLN A 42 -4.72 24.40 9.94
C GLN A 42 -3.53 23.63 10.56
N GLU A 43 -3.75 23.03 11.71
CA GLU A 43 -2.77 22.09 12.27
C GLU A 43 -2.76 20.81 11.43
N ILE A 44 -1.65 20.54 10.76
CA ILE A 44 -1.43 19.29 10.03
C ILE A 44 -0.73 18.34 10.98
N SER A 45 -1.43 17.28 11.39
CA SER A 45 -0.82 16.16 12.10
C SER A 45 -0.16 15.24 11.08
N PHE A 46 1.16 15.11 11.13
CA PHE A 46 1.94 14.21 10.28
C PHE A 46 2.07 12.79 10.86
N TYR A 47 1.42 12.50 11.98
CA TYR A 47 1.60 11.24 12.69
C TYR A 47 0.28 10.47 12.76
N GLY A 48 0.27 9.32 12.06
CA GLY A 48 -0.77 8.32 12.13
C GLY A 48 -2.08 8.68 11.43
N ALA A 49 -2.93 7.68 11.29
CA ALA A 49 -4.25 7.83 10.72
C ALA A 49 -5.26 8.26 11.78
N THR A 50 -6.13 9.20 11.42
CA THR A 50 -7.10 9.82 12.32
C THR A 50 -8.46 10.00 11.64
N ASN A 51 -9.48 10.41 12.42
CA ASN A 51 -10.78 10.84 11.90
C ASN A 51 -11.55 9.76 11.11
N LEU A 52 -11.65 8.55 11.67
CA LEU A 52 -12.49 7.50 11.08
C LEU A 52 -13.94 7.94 11.00
N LYS A 53 -14.50 7.93 9.77
CA LYS A 53 -15.88 8.31 9.49
C LYS A 53 -16.55 7.31 8.56
N GLU A 54 -17.82 6.99 8.81
CA GLU A 54 -18.62 6.19 7.89
C GLU A 54 -18.96 6.98 6.62
N ILE A 55 -18.97 6.29 5.47
CA ILE A 55 -19.45 6.82 4.20
C ILE A 55 -20.91 6.40 4.04
N PRO A 56 -21.84 7.34 3.84
CA PRO A 56 -23.21 7.01 3.49
C PRO A 56 -23.28 6.24 2.17
N LEU A 57 -24.12 5.19 2.08
CA LEU A 57 -24.23 4.35 0.87
C LEU A 57 -24.54 5.14 -0.40
N LYS A 58 -25.29 6.24 -0.29
CA LYS A 58 -25.61 7.12 -1.42
C LYS A 58 -24.41 7.84 -2.04
N ASP A 59 -23.29 7.90 -1.29
CA ASP A 59 -22.06 8.60 -1.68
C ASP A 59 -21.00 7.60 -2.20
N ILE A 60 -21.35 6.31 -2.30
CA ILE A 60 -20.46 5.27 -2.84
C ILE A 60 -20.65 5.19 -4.36
N GLU A 61 -19.55 5.31 -5.08
CA GLU A 61 -19.53 5.07 -6.52
C GLU A 61 -19.65 3.57 -6.80
N SER A 62 -20.65 3.19 -7.56
CA SER A 62 -20.90 1.79 -7.93
C SER A 62 -20.92 1.62 -9.46
N PRO A 63 -20.07 0.77 -10.02
CA PRO A 63 -20.08 0.45 -11.45
C PRO A 63 -21.17 -0.55 -11.86
N ASN A 64 -21.90 -1.10 -10.88
CA ASN A 64 -22.92 -2.12 -11.05
C ASN A 64 -24.03 -1.96 -10.02
N GLU A 65 -24.91 -2.95 -9.87
CA GLU A 65 -26.02 -2.90 -8.88
C GLU A 65 -25.58 -3.16 -7.43
N ASN A 66 -24.29 -3.42 -7.16
CA ASN A 66 -23.82 -3.63 -5.80
C ASN A 66 -23.73 -2.28 -5.05
N PRO A 67 -24.47 -2.08 -3.95
CA PRO A 67 -24.56 -0.78 -3.28
C PRO A 67 -23.25 -0.36 -2.59
N PHE A 68 -22.27 -1.26 -2.47
CA PHE A 68 -20.93 -1.00 -1.94
C PHE A 68 -19.85 -0.88 -3.01
N GLY A 69 -20.25 -0.87 -4.30
CA GLY A 69 -19.30 -0.80 -5.42
C GLY A 69 -18.47 -2.06 -5.68
N LEU A 70 -18.72 -3.15 -4.94
CA LEU A 70 -17.92 -4.38 -5.02
C LEU A 70 -18.13 -5.10 -6.35
N VAL A 71 -17.04 -5.56 -6.96
CA VAL A 71 -17.05 -6.18 -8.30
C VAL A 71 -16.60 -7.64 -8.31
N TYR A 72 -16.37 -8.28 -7.18
CA TYR A 72 -15.95 -9.68 -7.09
C TYR A 72 -17.13 -10.64 -6.85
N ALA A 73 -16.96 -11.90 -7.20
CA ALA A 73 -17.99 -12.93 -7.05
C ALA A 73 -18.32 -13.21 -5.58
N GLY A 74 -19.61 -13.26 -5.24
CA GLY A 74 -20.09 -13.48 -3.89
C GLY A 74 -19.85 -12.28 -2.96
N ALA A 75 -19.76 -11.08 -3.53
CA ALA A 75 -19.68 -9.84 -2.78
C ALA A 75 -20.96 -9.59 -1.95
N ILE A 76 -20.80 -8.98 -0.79
CA ILE A 76 -21.92 -8.52 0.05
C ILE A 76 -22.73 -7.49 -0.72
N THR A 77 -24.06 -7.63 -0.69
CA THR A 77 -25.01 -6.67 -1.28
C THR A 77 -25.84 -5.94 -0.24
N LYS A 78 -25.80 -6.37 1.02
CA LYS A 78 -26.49 -5.74 2.15
C LYS A 78 -25.89 -6.20 3.49
N ASN A 79 -25.98 -5.36 4.49
CA ASN A 79 -25.66 -5.72 5.87
C ASN A 79 -26.84 -6.44 6.52
N GLU A 80 -26.57 -7.58 7.18
CA GLU A 80 -27.59 -8.41 7.85
C GLU A 80 -27.08 -8.89 9.21
N ALA A 81 -27.98 -8.95 10.19
CA ALA A 81 -27.65 -9.53 11.49
C ALA A 81 -27.18 -11.00 11.35
N GLY A 82 -26.11 -11.34 12.05
CA GLY A 82 -25.55 -12.69 12.01
C GLY A 82 -24.74 -13.05 10.76
N LYS A 83 -24.56 -12.13 9.83
CA LYS A 83 -23.74 -12.26 8.63
C LYS A 83 -22.48 -11.40 8.72
N VAL A 84 -21.56 -11.57 7.78
CA VAL A 84 -20.50 -10.59 7.58
C VAL A 84 -21.13 -9.28 7.15
N ASN A 85 -20.70 -8.20 7.77
CA ASN A 85 -21.16 -6.85 7.44
C ASN A 85 -19.98 -6.00 6.97
N ILE A 86 -20.27 -5.04 6.08
CA ILE A 86 -19.29 -4.10 5.53
C ILE A 86 -19.60 -2.68 6.03
N HIS A 87 -18.55 -1.95 6.39
CA HIS A 87 -18.61 -0.57 6.86
C HIS A 87 -17.68 0.28 5.98
N PRO A 88 -18.20 0.90 4.93
CA PRO A 88 -17.43 1.86 4.14
C PRO A 88 -17.07 3.08 4.99
N VAL A 89 -15.80 3.45 5.00
CA VAL A 89 -15.27 4.50 5.87
C VAL A 89 -14.25 5.36 5.14
N THR A 90 -14.02 6.56 5.67
CA THR A 90 -12.83 7.37 5.37
C THR A 90 -12.05 7.63 6.64
N TYR A 91 -10.76 7.89 6.47
CA TYR A 91 -9.88 8.43 7.50
C TYR A 91 -8.86 9.40 6.89
N VAL A 92 -8.14 10.14 7.71
CA VAL A 92 -7.11 11.07 7.24
C VAL A 92 -5.73 10.47 7.54
N LEU A 93 -4.87 10.42 6.53
CA LEU A 93 -3.48 10.01 6.64
C LEU A 93 -2.60 11.02 5.90
N ASN A 94 -1.68 11.66 6.61
CA ASN A 94 -0.77 12.69 6.05
C ASN A 94 -1.51 13.76 5.22
N GLY A 95 -2.65 14.23 5.72
CA GLY A 95 -3.47 15.23 5.03
C GLY A 95 -4.34 14.71 3.89
N ASN A 96 -4.19 13.45 3.48
CA ASN A 96 -5.04 12.83 2.46
C ASN A 96 -6.25 12.14 3.11
N THR A 97 -7.41 12.27 2.50
CA THR A 97 -8.58 11.45 2.86
C THR A 97 -8.41 10.08 2.22
N ILE A 98 -8.38 9.03 3.03
CA ILE A 98 -8.26 7.64 2.59
C ILE A 98 -9.61 6.96 2.64
N ALA A 99 -10.00 6.29 1.55
CA ALA A 99 -11.23 5.52 1.45
C ALA A 99 -10.96 4.04 1.77
N ALA A 100 -11.76 3.44 2.65
CA ALA A 100 -11.58 2.06 3.08
C ALA A 100 -12.92 1.35 3.34
N ASN A 101 -12.86 0.02 3.35
CA ASN A 101 -13.94 -0.84 3.79
C ASN A 101 -13.47 -1.66 5.00
N ILE A 102 -14.20 -1.59 6.11
CA ILE A 102 -14.04 -2.48 7.25
C ILE A 102 -15.10 -3.57 7.15
N TYR A 103 -14.70 -4.82 7.38
CA TYR A 103 -15.62 -5.96 7.42
C TYR A 103 -15.64 -6.53 8.83
N THR A 104 -16.83 -6.81 9.34
CA THR A 104 -17.04 -7.45 10.65
C THR A 104 -17.54 -8.88 10.48
N PRO A 105 -17.10 -9.82 11.33
CA PRO A 105 -17.46 -11.22 11.20
C PRO A 105 -18.96 -11.49 11.52
N PRO A 106 -19.47 -12.67 11.14
CA PRO A 106 -20.82 -13.08 11.52
C PRO A 106 -21.01 -13.04 13.04
N GLY A 107 -22.12 -12.43 13.48
CA GLY A 107 -22.41 -12.30 14.91
C GLY A 107 -21.46 -11.34 15.65
N TYR A 108 -20.87 -10.38 14.94
CA TYR A 108 -20.01 -9.37 15.55
C TYR A 108 -20.71 -8.65 16.72
N ASP A 109 -19.97 -8.57 17.83
CA ASP A 109 -20.37 -7.89 19.05
C ASP A 109 -19.23 -6.96 19.48
N ARG A 110 -19.45 -5.67 19.42
CA ARG A 110 -18.44 -4.63 19.72
C ARG A 110 -17.83 -4.72 21.12
N THR A 111 -18.42 -5.50 22.03
CA THR A 111 -17.92 -5.73 23.38
C THR A 111 -16.97 -6.92 23.50
N LYS A 112 -16.85 -7.72 22.43
CA LYS A 112 -15.95 -8.84 22.34
C LYS A 112 -14.63 -8.47 21.68
N SER A 113 -13.64 -9.34 21.79
CA SER A 113 -12.28 -9.16 21.25
C SER A 113 -12.05 -10.08 20.05
N TYR A 114 -11.66 -9.50 18.91
CA TYR A 114 -11.45 -10.19 17.64
C TYR A 114 -10.02 -9.96 17.12
N PRO A 115 -9.41 -10.98 16.50
CA PRO A 115 -8.22 -10.76 15.69
C PRO A 115 -8.57 -9.87 14.50
N ALA A 116 -7.59 -9.09 14.03
CA ALA A 116 -7.80 -8.21 12.89
C ALA A 116 -6.75 -8.45 11.79
N ILE A 117 -7.14 -8.19 10.54
CA ILE A 117 -6.24 -8.28 9.38
C ILE A 117 -6.44 -7.04 8.49
N ILE A 118 -5.36 -6.32 8.22
CA ILE A 118 -5.32 -5.28 7.20
C ILE A 118 -4.94 -5.90 5.85
N VAL A 119 -5.60 -5.49 4.77
CA VAL A 119 -5.44 -6.08 3.43
C VAL A 119 -5.04 -5.01 2.42
N ALA A 120 -3.83 -5.13 1.88
CA ALA A 120 -3.29 -4.21 0.89
C ALA A 120 -3.53 -4.70 -0.54
N HIS A 121 -4.07 -3.81 -1.39
CA HIS A 121 -4.44 -4.11 -2.77
C HIS A 121 -3.23 -4.15 -3.72
N PRO A 122 -3.33 -4.87 -4.88
CA PRO A 122 -2.36 -4.84 -5.96
C PRO A 122 -2.11 -3.43 -6.51
N ASN A 123 -0.98 -3.25 -7.20
CA ASN A 123 -0.75 -2.01 -7.95
C ASN A 123 -1.91 -1.76 -8.91
N GLY A 124 -2.44 -0.53 -8.88
CA GLY A 124 -3.57 -0.14 -9.73
C GLY A 124 -4.93 -0.72 -9.36
N GLY A 125 -4.99 -1.68 -8.42
CA GLY A 125 -6.25 -2.20 -7.88
C GLY A 125 -6.89 -1.25 -6.87
N VAL A 126 -8.11 -1.57 -6.45
CA VAL A 126 -8.88 -0.85 -5.44
C VAL A 126 -9.51 -1.80 -4.43
N LYS A 127 -9.96 -1.27 -3.31
CA LYS A 127 -10.60 -2.02 -2.21
C LYS A 127 -11.87 -2.78 -2.61
N GLU A 128 -12.51 -2.39 -3.71
CA GLU A 128 -13.71 -3.04 -4.24
C GLU A 128 -13.41 -4.28 -5.09
N GLN A 129 -12.15 -4.58 -5.35
CA GLN A 129 -11.67 -5.71 -6.14
C GLN A 129 -11.09 -6.83 -5.25
N VAL A 130 -9.99 -7.46 -5.66
CA VAL A 130 -9.40 -8.62 -4.99
C VAL A 130 -9.08 -8.37 -3.50
N ALA A 131 -8.69 -7.15 -3.12
CA ALA A 131 -8.43 -6.85 -1.69
C ALA A 131 -9.70 -6.96 -0.85
N GLY A 132 -10.82 -6.44 -1.34
CA GLY A 132 -12.13 -6.60 -0.71
C GLY A 132 -12.61 -8.05 -0.67
N LEU A 133 -12.34 -8.83 -1.73
CA LEU A 133 -12.62 -10.26 -1.73
C LEU A 133 -11.91 -10.98 -0.57
N TYR A 134 -10.59 -10.80 -0.44
CA TYR A 134 -9.85 -11.42 0.66
C TYR A 134 -10.30 -10.90 2.03
N ALA A 135 -10.55 -9.59 2.16
CA ALA A 135 -11.04 -8.99 3.40
C ALA A 135 -12.38 -9.61 3.81
N GLN A 136 -13.33 -9.75 2.87
CA GLN A 136 -14.63 -10.40 3.14
C GLN A 136 -14.45 -11.86 3.54
N ARG A 137 -13.64 -12.65 2.81
CA ARG A 137 -13.43 -14.07 3.09
C ARG A 137 -12.77 -14.30 4.46
N LEU A 138 -11.85 -13.43 4.85
CA LEU A 138 -11.25 -13.49 6.18
C LEU A 138 -12.25 -13.07 7.28
N ALA A 139 -13.12 -12.11 7.02
CA ALA A 139 -14.19 -11.76 7.95
C ALA A 139 -15.18 -12.92 8.14
N GLU A 140 -15.47 -13.72 7.11
CA GLU A 140 -16.26 -14.96 7.21
C GLU A 140 -15.62 -15.98 8.16
N GLN A 141 -14.30 -15.92 8.38
CA GLN A 141 -13.55 -16.75 9.29
C GLN A 141 -13.39 -16.19 10.71
N GLY A 142 -14.05 -15.07 11.02
CA GLY A 142 -14.08 -14.51 12.37
C GLY A 142 -13.11 -13.34 12.62
N TYR A 143 -12.47 -12.81 11.60
CA TYR A 143 -11.59 -11.63 11.70
C TYR A 143 -12.37 -10.33 11.51
N ILE A 144 -11.94 -9.25 12.16
CA ILE A 144 -12.26 -7.91 11.68
C ILE A 144 -11.21 -7.57 10.62
N THR A 145 -11.64 -7.14 9.43
CA THR A 145 -10.70 -6.85 8.35
C THR A 145 -10.88 -5.46 7.80
N LEU A 146 -9.81 -4.89 7.24
CA LEU A 146 -9.82 -3.57 6.61
C LEU A 146 -9.07 -3.65 5.28
N ALA A 147 -9.73 -3.20 4.20
CA ALA A 147 -9.10 -2.96 2.90
C ALA A 147 -9.25 -1.48 2.55
N ALA A 148 -8.16 -0.79 2.26
CA ALA A 148 -8.14 0.62 1.91
C ALA A 148 -7.59 0.83 0.49
N ASP A 149 -8.08 1.87 -0.19
CA ASP A 149 -7.37 2.40 -1.36
C ASP A 149 -6.13 3.15 -0.88
N ALA A 150 -5.00 2.90 -1.51
CA ALA A 150 -3.76 3.59 -1.17
C ALA A 150 -3.87 5.10 -1.44
N SER A 151 -3.09 5.89 -0.73
CA SER A 151 -2.93 7.33 -0.99
C SER A 151 -2.70 7.57 -2.48
N PHE A 152 -3.34 8.58 -3.04
CA PHE A 152 -3.29 8.97 -4.46
C PHE A 152 -3.96 7.98 -5.44
N GLN A 153 -4.61 6.93 -4.97
CA GLN A 153 -5.23 5.88 -5.81
C GLN A 153 -6.69 5.63 -5.43
N GLY A 154 -7.44 5.04 -6.35
CA GLY A 154 -8.82 4.65 -6.10
C GLY A 154 -9.73 5.83 -5.76
N ALA A 155 -10.51 5.70 -4.71
CA ALA A 155 -11.32 6.78 -4.12
C ALA A 155 -10.56 7.57 -3.05
N SER A 156 -9.30 7.23 -2.77
CA SER A 156 -8.47 7.96 -1.83
C SER A 156 -7.95 9.27 -2.43
N GLY A 157 -7.76 10.26 -1.57
CA GLY A 157 -7.26 11.59 -1.93
C GLY A 157 -5.77 11.61 -2.23
N GLY A 158 -5.28 12.81 -2.52
CA GLY A 158 -3.90 13.10 -2.84
C GLY A 158 -3.69 13.57 -4.27
N GLN A 159 -2.74 14.51 -4.45
CA GLN A 159 -2.40 15.08 -5.76
C GLN A 159 -0.88 15.05 -5.98
N PRO A 160 -0.43 14.72 -7.21
CA PRO A 160 -1.25 14.30 -8.35
C PRO A 160 -1.83 12.91 -8.15
N HIS A 161 -3.07 12.69 -8.60
CA HIS A 161 -3.69 11.37 -8.54
C HIS A 161 -2.89 10.36 -9.38
N ASN A 162 -2.82 9.11 -8.93
CA ASN A 162 -1.98 8.02 -9.46
C ASN A 162 -0.46 8.26 -9.28
N LEU A 163 -0.05 9.01 -8.27
CA LEU A 163 1.32 8.99 -7.79
C LEU A 163 1.61 7.62 -7.15
N ASP A 164 2.62 6.91 -7.66
CA ASP A 164 3.08 5.63 -7.10
C ASP A 164 4.42 5.87 -6.39
N HIS A 165 4.35 6.26 -5.12
CA HIS A 165 5.51 6.60 -4.32
C HIS A 165 5.66 5.57 -3.19
N PRO A 166 6.76 4.79 -3.15
CA PRO A 166 6.94 3.70 -2.20
C PRO A 166 6.77 4.10 -0.73
N VAL A 167 7.25 5.29 -0.34
CA VAL A 167 7.12 5.77 1.04
C VAL A 167 5.66 5.92 1.46
N PHE A 168 4.82 6.51 0.59
CA PHE A 168 3.39 6.63 0.87
C PHE A 168 2.69 5.28 0.89
N ARG A 169 3.07 4.35 -0.01
CA ARG A 169 2.50 3.00 -0.04
C ARG A 169 2.83 2.20 1.23
N VAL A 170 4.03 2.38 1.78
CA VAL A 170 4.43 1.79 3.08
C VAL A 170 3.67 2.45 4.21
N GLU A 171 3.55 3.78 4.19
CA GLU A 171 2.80 4.55 5.19
C GLU A 171 1.30 4.21 5.18
N ASP A 172 0.71 3.89 4.02
CA ASP A 172 -0.68 3.41 3.94
C ASP A 172 -0.89 2.13 4.76
N ILE A 173 0.12 1.23 4.82
CA ILE A 173 0.06 0.02 5.66
C ILE A 173 0.09 0.39 7.15
N HIS A 174 0.97 1.32 7.54
CA HIS A 174 1.02 1.83 8.91
C HIS A 174 -0.29 2.51 9.30
N GLY A 175 -0.85 3.32 8.39
CA GLY A 175 -2.12 4.01 8.59
C GLY A 175 -3.32 3.06 8.71
N MET A 176 -3.33 1.97 7.96
CA MET A 176 -4.35 0.93 8.15
C MET A 176 -4.26 0.28 9.55
N ALA A 177 -3.03 0.05 10.06
CA ALA A 177 -2.82 -0.47 11.42
C ALA A 177 -3.26 0.54 12.49
N ASP A 178 -3.04 1.84 12.27
CA ASP A 178 -3.52 2.88 13.18
C ASP A 178 -5.04 2.88 13.26
N ILE A 179 -5.69 2.89 12.10
CA ILE A 179 -7.13 3.09 12.05
C ILE A 179 -7.91 1.86 12.51
N ILE A 180 -7.44 0.66 12.18
CA ILE A 180 -8.10 -0.57 12.62
C ILE A 180 -8.03 -0.72 14.15
N ALA A 181 -6.97 -0.19 14.79
CA ALA A 181 -6.81 -0.17 16.24
C ALA A 181 -7.92 0.61 16.96
N SER A 182 -8.51 1.61 16.29
CA SER A 182 -9.62 2.42 16.84
C SER A 182 -10.99 1.77 16.65
N PHE A 183 -11.08 0.70 15.85
CA PHE A 183 -12.36 0.05 15.56
C PHE A 183 -12.78 -0.86 16.75
N PRO A 184 -14.04 -0.76 17.22
CA PRO A 184 -14.49 -1.50 18.41
C PRO A 184 -14.30 -3.03 18.28
N GLY A 185 -13.78 -3.65 19.32
CA GLY A 185 -13.57 -5.10 19.37
C GLY A 185 -12.25 -5.59 18.76
N VAL A 186 -11.43 -4.73 18.18
CA VAL A 186 -10.12 -5.13 17.63
C VAL A 186 -9.11 -5.42 18.75
N ASP A 187 -8.43 -6.56 18.64
CA ASP A 187 -7.31 -6.94 19.49
C ASP A 187 -5.97 -6.74 18.76
N MET A 188 -5.26 -5.68 19.10
CA MET A 188 -3.98 -5.34 18.47
C MET A 188 -2.86 -6.33 18.77
N ASN A 189 -3.01 -7.20 19.78
CA ASN A 189 -2.07 -8.31 20.00
C ASN A 189 -2.26 -9.46 18.99
N ARG A 190 -3.32 -9.40 18.19
CA ARG A 190 -3.69 -10.37 17.13
C ARG A 190 -3.91 -9.67 15.80
N LEU A 191 -3.12 -8.61 15.49
CA LEU A 191 -3.16 -7.92 14.20
C LEU A 191 -2.28 -8.66 13.19
N GLY A 192 -2.85 -9.04 12.06
CA GLY A 192 -2.15 -9.53 10.87
C GLY A 192 -2.19 -8.53 9.73
N ALA A 193 -1.28 -8.69 8.77
CA ALA A 193 -1.30 -7.97 7.50
C ALA A 193 -1.21 -8.95 6.32
N LEU A 194 -2.09 -8.77 5.34
CA LEU A 194 -2.09 -9.49 4.08
C LEU A 194 -1.85 -8.52 2.93
N GLY A 195 -0.80 -8.76 2.14
CA GLY A 195 -0.54 -7.98 0.94
C GLY A 195 -0.68 -8.81 -0.33
N ILE A 196 -1.32 -8.26 -1.35
CA ILE A 196 -1.56 -8.94 -2.63
C ILE A 196 -0.77 -8.23 -3.72
N CYS A 197 0.02 -8.96 -4.51
CA CYS A 197 0.82 -8.44 -5.62
C CYS A 197 1.73 -7.28 -5.14
N GLY A 198 1.64 -6.07 -5.73
CA GLY A 198 2.34 -4.88 -5.27
C GLY A 198 2.07 -4.53 -3.80
N GLY A 199 0.81 -4.70 -3.34
CA GLY A 199 0.48 -4.61 -1.92
C GLY A 199 1.27 -5.56 -1.04
N GLY A 200 1.63 -6.76 -1.56
CA GLY A 200 2.51 -7.71 -0.87
C GLY A 200 3.91 -7.15 -0.65
N GLY A 201 4.50 -6.54 -1.67
CA GLY A 201 5.81 -5.88 -1.56
C GLY A 201 5.82 -4.77 -0.51
N TYR A 202 4.81 -3.91 -0.51
CA TYR A 202 4.71 -2.83 0.47
C TYR A 202 4.37 -3.35 1.88
N THR A 203 3.57 -4.42 2.00
CA THR A 203 3.24 -5.04 3.29
C THR A 203 4.48 -5.65 3.96
N VAL A 204 5.31 -6.41 3.24
CA VAL A 204 6.56 -6.93 3.83
C VAL A 204 7.49 -5.79 4.22
N LYS A 205 7.57 -4.72 3.41
CA LYS A 205 8.39 -3.55 3.74
C LYS A 205 7.95 -2.86 5.03
N ALA A 206 6.66 -2.60 5.19
CA ALA A 206 6.11 -2.01 6.42
C ALA A 206 6.34 -2.91 7.64
N SER A 207 6.15 -4.23 7.49
CA SER A 207 6.27 -5.20 8.58
C SER A 207 7.71 -5.40 9.09
N GLN A 208 8.72 -4.95 8.32
CA GLN A 208 10.12 -4.95 8.78
C GLN A 208 10.28 -4.10 10.06
N THR A 209 9.53 -3.02 10.18
CA THR A 209 9.65 -2.07 11.28
C THR A 209 8.39 -1.96 12.15
N ASP A 210 7.20 -2.13 11.61
CA ASP A 210 5.96 -2.04 12.38
C ASP A 210 5.64 -3.35 13.13
N LYS A 211 6.05 -3.41 14.39
CA LYS A 211 5.87 -4.59 15.25
C LYS A 211 4.48 -4.70 15.88
N ARG A 212 3.56 -3.79 15.57
CA ARG A 212 2.12 -3.97 15.83
C ARG A 212 1.55 -5.10 14.98
N ILE A 213 2.09 -5.29 13.77
CA ILE A 213 1.77 -6.42 12.88
C ILE A 213 2.42 -7.67 13.45
N LYS A 214 1.61 -8.64 13.88
CA LYS A 214 2.05 -9.88 14.56
C LYS A 214 2.25 -11.05 13.62
N VAL A 215 1.60 -11.03 12.45
CA VAL A 215 1.70 -12.04 11.40
C VAL A 215 1.68 -11.35 10.05
N VAL A 216 2.52 -11.79 9.14
CA VAL A 216 2.62 -11.23 7.79
C VAL A 216 2.27 -12.30 6.78
N ALA A 217 1.37 -11.99 5.85
CA ALA A 217 1.07 -12.86 4.73
C ALA A 217 1.13 -12.11 3.40
N THR A 218 1.54 -12.79 2.33
CA THR A 218 1.50 -12.27 0.97
C THR A 218 0.90 -13.27 0.00
N VAL A 219 0.22 -12.77 -1.03
CA VAL A 219 -0.25 -13.56 -2.16
C VAL A 219 0.37 -12.99 -3.43
N SER A 220 1.12 -13.81 -4.16
CA SER A 220 1.82 -13.44 -5.40
C SER A 220 2.56 -12.11 -5.25
N MET A 221 3.41 -12.00 -4.22
CA MET A 221 4.15 -10.76 -3.91
C MET A 221 4.86 -10.22 -5.15
N PHE A 222 4.70 -8.90 -5.39
CA PHE A 222 5.32 -8.22 -6.51
C PHE A 222 6.24 -7.11 -6.01
N ASN A 223 7.51 -7.14 -6.44
CA ASN A 223 8.50 -6.13 -6.10
C ASN A 223 8.47 -4.98 -7.12
N SER A 224 7.63 -3.98 -6.83
CA SER A 224 7.38 -2.87 -7.76
C SER A 224 8.65 -2.14 -8.19
N GLY A 225 9.58 -1.90 -7.27
CA GLY A 225 10.81 -1.17 -7.55
C GLY A 225 11.74 -1.94 -8.49
N ILE A 226 11.99 -3.21 -8.20
CA ILE A 226 12.87 -4.05 -9.03
C ILE A 226 12.32 -4.16 -10.45
N VAL A 227 11.01 -4.41 -10.61
CA VAL A 227 10.41 -4.50 -11.94
C VAL A 227 10.44 -3.16 -12.68
N ARG A 228 10.24 -2.04 -11.99
CA ARG A 228 10.39 -0.71 -12.63
C ARG A 228 11.84 -0.43 -13.04
N LYS A 229 12.78 -0.87 -12.21
CA LYS A 229 14.22 -0.68 -12.46
C LYS A 229 14.75 -1.58 -13.58
N ASN A 230 14.48 -2.87 -13.52
CA ASN A 230 15.11 -3.86 -14.38
C ASN A 230 14.23 -4.35 -15.52
N GLY A 231 12.93 -4.00 -15.52
CA GLY A 231 11.93 -4.65 -16.35
C GLY A 231 11.41 -5.94 -15.72
N PHE A 232 10.35 -6.49 -16.30
CA PHE A 232 9.81 -7.79 -15.88
C PHE A 232 10.77 -8.90 -16.32
N LEU A 233 11.19 -9.76 -15.41
CA LEU A 233 12.23 -10.78 -15.63
C LEU A 233 13.57 -10.16 -16.10
N ASP A 234 13.91 -8.98 -15.59
CA ASP A 234 15.15 -8.23 -15.89
C ASP A 234 15.32 -7.90 -17.39
N SER A 235 14.20 -7.73 -18.11
CA SER A 235 14.15 -7.51 -19.57
C SER A 235 14.73 -6.18 -20.04
N ASP A 236 14.87 -5.17 -19.16
CA ASP A 236 15.15 -3.77 -19.50
C ASP A 236 16.35 -3.17 -18.73
N GLU A 237 17.25 -3.99 -18.20
CA GLU A 237 18.41 -3.51 -17.42
C GLU A 237 19.29 -2.53 -18.20
N ASP A 238 19.52 -2.78 -19.49
CA ASP A 238 20.37 -1.96 -20.35
C ASP A 238 19.85 -0.53 -20.56
N THR A 239 18.55 -0.29 -20.30
CA THR A 239 17.91 1.00 -20.57
C THR A 239 17.74 1.85 -19.33
N ILE A 240 18.17 1.40 -18.15
CA ILE A 240 17.88 2.08 -16.87
C ILE A 240 18.37 3.53 -16.83
N GLN A 241 19.59 3.81 -17.33
CA GLN A 241 20.12 5.19 -17.31
C GLN A 241 19.30 6.14 -18.19
N LYS A 242 18.82 5.67 -19.33
CA LYS A 242 17.92 6.44 -20.21
C LYS A 242 16.60 6.72 -19.51
N ARG A 243 15.99 5.71 -18.88
CA ARG A 243 14.70 5.86 -18.16
C ARG A 243 14.81 6.76 -16.94
N ILE A 244 15.94 6.76 -16.23
CA ILE A 244 16.23 7.71 -15.14
C ILE A 244 16.29 9.15 -15.68
N ALA A 245 16.98 9.35 -16.81
CA ALA A 245 17.06 10.68 -17.44
C ALA A 245 15.68 11.17 -17.88
N GLU A 246 14.88 10.32 -18.51
CA GLU A 246 13.51 10.64 -18.94
C GLU A 246 12.60 11.03 -17.74
N ALA A 247 12.65 10.28 -16.64
CA ALA A 247 11.88 10.59 -15.43
C ALA A 247 12.32 11.92 -14.80
N SER A 248 13.63 12.20 -14.79
CA SER A 248 14.20 13.47 -14.28
C SER A 248 13.80 14.65 -15.15
N GLU A 249 13.86 14.49 -16.47
CA GLU A 249 13.44 15.52 -17.43
C GLU A 249 11.93 15.80 -17.30
N GLN A 250 11.12 14.74 -17.19
CA GLN A 250 9.67 14.89 -17.00
C GLN A 250 9.35 15.66 -15.72
N ARG A 251 10.02 15.35 -14.59
CA ARG A 251 9.87 16.11 -13.36
C ARG A 251 10.23 17.59 -13.55
N ALA A 252 11.28 17.91 -14.28
CA ALA A 252 11.67 19.28 -14.56
C ALA A 252 10.60 20.01 -15.41
N LYS A 253 10.04 19.35 -16.42
CA LYS A 253 8.94 19.90 -17.23
C LYS A 253 7.69 20.20 -16.39
N GLU A 254 7.31 19.28 -15.52
CA GLU A 254 6.16 19.43 -14.60
C GLU A 254 6.40 20.59 -13.61
N ALA A 255 7.61 20.72 -13.07
CA ALA A 255 7.97 21.83 -12.20
C ALA A 255 7.93 23.19 -12.94
N ALA A 256 8.13 23.20 -14.26
CA ALA A 256 7.98 24.36 -15.11
C ALA A 256 6.52 24.61 -15.59
N GLY A 257 5.55 23.84 -15.09
CA GLY A 257 4.12 24.02 -15.39
C GLY A 257 3.57 23.15 -16.51
N ALA A 258 4.35 22.17 -17.02
CA ALA A 258 3.82 21.20 -17.96
C ALA A 258 2.81 20.25 -17.29
N PRO A 259 1.84 19.69 -18.06
CA PRO A 259 0.91 18.71 -17.53
C PRO A 259 1.60 17.48 -16.96
N ILE A 260 1.01 16.89 -15.91
CA ILE A 260 1.48 15.64 -15.30
C ILE A 260 1.42 14.51 -16.33
N MET A 261 2.55 13.89 -16.61
CA MET A 261 2.65 12.76 -17.52
C MET A 261 2.42 11.44 -16.76
N ARG A 262 1.57 10.59 -17.31
CA ARG A 262 1.32 9.25 -16.80
C ARG A 262 1.84 8.18 -17.75
N SER A 263 2.18 7.02 -17.18
CA SER A 263 2.51 5.84 -17.97
C SER A 263 1.32 5.39 -18.80
N VAL A 264 1.58 4.61 -19.84
CA VAL A 264 0.52 3.94 -20.59
C VAL A 264 -0.04 2.81 -19.74
N GLY A 265 -1.36 2.76 -19.55
CA GLY A 265 -2.06 1.64 -18.94
C GLY A 265 -2.65 0.71 -20.00
N MET A 266 -2.98 -0.49 -19.61
CA MET A 266 -3.66 -1.46 -20.51
C MET A 266 -5.16 -1.20 -20.60
N GLU A 267 -5.72 -0.55 -19.58
CA GLU A 267 -7.13 -0.21 -19.52
C GLU A 267 -7.55 0.70 -20.69
N SER A 268 -8.73 0.48 -21.19
CA SER A 268 -9.31 1.17 -22.35
C SER A 268 -8.61 0.86 -23.69
N GLN A 269 -7.74 -0.14 -23.73
CA GLN A 269 -7.21 -0.71 -24.97
C GLN A 269 -8.04 -1.95 -25.32
N ASP A 270 -8.33 -2.13 -26.60
CA ASP A 270 -8.91 -3.39 -27.09
C ASP A 270 -7.77 -4.26 -27.60
N ILE A 271 -7.17 -5.02 -26.66
CA ILE A 271 -6.00 -5.87 -26.94
C ILE A 271 -6.49 -7.16 -27.59
N PRO A 272 -6.09 -7.44 -28.87
CA PRO A 272 -6.48 -8.68 -29.55
C PRO A 272 -5.96 -9.92 -28.83
N GLN A 273 -6.69 -11.04 -28.91
CA GLN A 273 -6.30 -12.29 -28.26
C GLN A 273 -4.88 -12.74 -28.66
N GLU A 274 -4.53 -12.64 -29.94
CA GLU A 274 -3.17 -12.96 -30.42
C GLU A 274 -2.06 -12.17 -29.73
N GLN A 275 -2.35 -10.92 -29.32
CA GLN A 275 -1.39 -10.12 -28.56
C GLN A 275 -1.38 -10.54 -27.10
N LEU A 276 -2.53 -10.82 -26.49
CA LEU A 276 -2.63 -11.32 -25.11
C LEU A 276 -1.86 -12.64 -24.94
N ASP A 277 -1.96 -13.55 -25.93
CA ASP A 277 -1.27 -14.84 -25.91
C ASP A 277 0.27 -14.72 -25.95
N LYS A 278 0.80 -13.57 -26.38
CA LYS A 278 2.24 -13.28 -26.45
C LYS A 278 2.74 -12.49 -25.22
N MET A 279 1.82 -11.99 -24.40
CA MET A 279 2.18 -11.23 -23.18
C MET A 279 2.57 -12.19 -22.06
N PRO A 280 3.42 -11.74 -21.10
CA PRO A 280 3.56 -12.44 -19.83
C PRO A 280 2.21 -12.68 -19.17
N THR A 281 2.04 -13.86 -18.54
CA THR A 281 0.78 -14.30 -17.93
C THR A 281 0.24 -13.27 -16.94
N LEU A 282 1.11 -12.67 -16.12
CA LEU A 282 0.75 -11.59 -15.21
C LEU A 282 -0.03 -10.47 -15.92
N TYR A 283 0.43 -10.02 -17.08
CA TYR A 283 -0.16 -8.88 -17.76
C TYR A 283 -1.41 -9.27 -18.54
N SER A 284 -1.44 -10.44 -19.19
CA SER A 284 -2.62 -10.91 -19.94
C SER A 284 -3.79 -11.23 -19.00
N GLU A 285 -3.55 -11.97 -17.91
CA GLU A 285 -4.59 -12.27 -16.92
C GLU A 285 -5.00 -11.01 -16.13
N GLY A 286 -4.04 -10.14 -15.81
CA GLY A 286 -4.30 -8.85 -15.19
C GLY A 286 -5.22 -7.98 -16.05
N TYR A 287 -4.99 -7.90 -17.35
CA TYR A 287 -5.87 -7.19 -18.26
C TYR A 287 -7.29 -7.77 -18.25
N ILE A 288 -7.44 -9.10 -18.35
CA ILE A 288 -8.75 -9.75 -18.32
C ILE A 288 -9.47 -9.45 -17.00
N TYR A 289 -8.76 -9.54 -15.86
CA TYR A 289 -9.36 -9.28 -14.55
C TYR A 289 -9.76 -7.81 -14.38
N TYR A 290 -8.84 -6.88 -14.58
CA TYR A 290 -9.04 -5.47 -14.21
C TYR A 290 -9.77 -4.64 -15.26
N ASP A 291 -9.70 -5.01 -16.55
CA ASP A 291 -10.37 -4.26 -17.63
C ASP A 291 -11.65 -4.93 -18.14
N LYS A 292 -11.77 -6.26 -18.05
CA LYS A 292 -12.92 -6.98 -18.63
C LYS A 292 -13.89 -7.50 -17.57
N THR A 293 -13.42 -8.35 -16.64
CA THR A 293 -14.32 -9.13 -15.78
C THR A 293 -14.64 -8.47 -14.43
N HIS A 294 -13.69 -7.74 -13.85
CA HIS A 294 -13.81 -7.12 -12.54
C HIS A 294 -13.42 -5.63 -12.58
N ARG A 295 -13.77 -4.99 -13.70
CA ARG A 295 -13.46 -3.57 -13.90
C ARG A 295 -14.14 -2.71 -12.84
N HIS A 296 -13.37 -1.76 -12.29
CA HIS A 296 -13.87 -0.70 -11.45
C HIS A 296 -13.38 0.66 -11.97
N PRO A 297 -14.20 1.72 -12.02
CA PRO A 297 -13.83 3.01 -12.61
C PRO A 297 -12.63 3.65 -11.93
N ASN A 298 -12.44 3.42 -10.64
CA ASN A 298 -11.34 3.96 -9.85
C ASN A 298 -10.05 3.11 -9.94
N SER A 299 -10.08 1.94 -10.60
CA SER A 299 -8.89 1.10 -10.82
C SER A 299 -8.16 1.54 -12.09
N THR A 300 -6.84 1.73 -11.99
CA THR A 300 -5.99 2.05 -13.14
C THR A 300 -4.54 1.63 -12.90
N PHE A 301 -3.92 1.06 -13.93
CA PHE A 301 -2.48 0.76 -13.93
C PHE A 301 -1.61 1.94 -14.35
N LYS A 302 -2.21 3.08 -14.71
CA LYS A 302 -1.48 4.31 -14.99
C LYS A 302 -0.91 4.89 -13.69
N TYR A 303 0.34 5.31 -13.75
CA TYR A 303 1.00 6.02 -12.66
C TYR A 303 1.80 7.20 -13.23
N THR A 304 2.13 8.19 -12.42
CA THR A 304 2.89 9.35 -12.89
C THR A 304 4.33 8.94 -13.24
N VAL A 305 4.84 9.38 -14.40
CA VAL A 305 6.20 9.00 -14.87
C VAL A 305 7.27 9.43 -13.88
N ARG A 306 7.08 10.57 -13.21
CA ARG A 306 7.99 11.07 -12.16
C ARG A 306 8.12 10.12 -10.96
N SER A 307 7.15 9.24 -10.72
CA SER A 307 7.20 8.21 -9.66
C SER A 307 8.40 7.27 -9.82
N ASN A 308 8.88 7.11 -11.05
CA ASN A 308 10.03 6.26 -11.33
C ASN A 308 11.32 6.71 -10.62
N LEU A 309 11.45 8.00 -10.28
CA LEU A 309 12.61 8.49 -9.51
C LEU A 309 12.73 7.81 -8.15
N ASP A 310 11.61 7.50 -7.52
CA ASP A 310 11.55 6.84 -6.22
C ASP A 310 11.49 5.31 -6.38
N LEU A 311 10.73 4.83 -7.37
CA LEU A 311 10.57 3.40 -7.66
C LEU A 311 11.89 2.74 -8.06
N TYR A 312 12.76 3.38 -8.85
CA TYR A 312 14.03 2.80 -9.29
C TYR A 312 15.03 2.52 -8.14
N THR A 313 14.83 3.11 -6.99
CA THR A 313 15.66 2.89 -5.79
C THR A 313 14.98 2.04 -4.72
N PHE A 314 13.73 1.66 -4.93
CA PHE A 314 12.96 0.85 -4.01
C PHE A 314 13.20 -0.64 -4.25
N ASP A 315 13.42 -1.38 -3.18
CA ASP A 315 13.41 -2.85 -3.16
C ASP A 315 12.57 -3.33 -1.96
N ALA A 316 11.46 -4.01 -2.24
CA ALA A 316 10.60 -4.57 -1.22
C ALA A 316 11.30 -5.67 -0.40
N ALA A 317 12.26 -6.38 -1.02
CA ALA A 317 13.02 -7.46 -0.40
C ALA A 317 14.29 -7.01 0.34
N ASP A 318 14.59 -5.70 0.35
CA ASP A 318 15.63 -5.16 1.21
C ASP A 318 15.28 -5.33 2.68
N ASN A 319 16.28 -5.69 3.52
CA ASN A 319 16.12 -5.82 4.96
C ASN A 319 15.06 -6.85 5.41
N MET A 320 14.78 -7.89 4.61
CA MET A 320 13.87 -8.96 4.99
C MET A 320 14.28 -9.69 6.28
N ASN A 321 15.56 -9.63 6.67
CA ASN A 321 16.07 -10.11 7.95
C ASN A 321 15.46 -9.38 9.18
N LEU A 322 14.83 -8.22 9.00
CA LEU A 322 14.11 -7.52 10.06
C LEU A 322 12.72 -8.09 10.33
N ILE A 323 12.18 -8.93 9.44
CA ILE A 323 10.94 -9.64 9.69
C ILE A 323 11.22 -10.77 10.69
N ASN A 324 10.74 -10.61 11.93
CA ASN A 324 10.82 -11.60 13.00
C ASN A 324 9.44 -12.15 13.39
N GLN A 325 8.40 -11.71 12.72
CA GLN A 325 7.05 -12.24 12.85
C GLN A 325 6.89 -13.52 12.01
N PRO A 326 5.93 -14.40 12.33
CA PRO A 326 5.49 -15.45 11.42
C PRO A 326 5.18 -14.89 10.03
N LEU A 327 5.72 -15.54 8.99
CA LEU A 327 5.63 -15.10 7.60
C LEU A 327 5.07 -16.22 6.72
N LEU A 328 3.94 -15.97 6.06
CA LEU A 328 3.38 -16.85 5.04
C LEU A 328 3.45 -16.17 3.68
N MET A 329 4.12 -16.78 2.72
CA MET A 329 4.17 -16.28 1.36
C MET A 329 3.52 -17.29 0.41
N ILE A 330 2.47 -16.89 -0.29
CA ILE A 330 1.71 -17.76 -1.21
C ILE A 330 1.96 -17.29 -2.64
N ALA A 331 2.35 -18.20 -3.51
CA ALA A 331 2.46 -17.96 -4.95
C ALA A 331 2.11 -19.22 -5.74
N GLY A 332 1.60 -19.06 -6.96
CA GLY A 332 1.40 -20.18 -7.86
C GLY A 332 2.75 -20.75 -8.34
N ASP A 333 2.86 -22.07 -8.40
CA ASP A 333 4.08 -22.79 -8.87
C ASP A 333 4.38 -22.52 -10.36
N LYS A 334 3.40 -22.07 -11.12
CA LYS A 334 3.50 -21.67 -12.53
C LYS A 334 3.45 -20.15 -12.75
N ALA A 335 3.32 -19.38 -11.66
CA ALA A 335 3.26 -17.92 -11.79
C ALA A 335 4.59 -17.37 -12.28
N ASP A 336 4.54 -16.55 -13.30
CA ASP A 336 5.72 -15.85 -13.85
C ASP A 336 6.32 -14.81 -12.87
N THR A 337 5.61 -14.50 -11.79
CA THR A 337 6.05 -13.65 -10.67
C THR A 337 6.65 -14.43 -9.50
N LEU A 338 6.69 -15.77 -9.55
CA LEU A 338 7.15 -16.62 -8.44
C LEU A 338 8.55 -16.24 -7.95
N TYR A 339 9.46 -15.87 -8.87
CA TYR A 339 10.84 -15.52 -8.54
C TYR A 339 10.95 -14.37 -7.50
N MET A 340 10.04 -13.39 -7.54
CA MET A 340 10.06 -12.28 -6.57
C MET A 340 9.67 -12.76 -5.16
N THR A 341 8.69 -13.66 -5.07
CA THR A 341 8.30 -14.27 -3.79
C THR A 341 9.43 -15.14 -3.23
N GLN A 342 10.08 -15.94 -4.08
CA GLN A 342 11.22 -16.80 -3.69
C GLN A 342 12.43 -15.98 -3.24
N ASP A 343 12.74 -14.88 -3.93
CA ASP A 343 13.82 -13.97 -3.54
C ASP A 343 13.56 -13.38 -2.13
N ALA A 344 12.39 -12.79 -1.91
CA ALA A 344 12.02 -12.23 -0.62
C ALA A 344 12.01 -13.30 0.50
N TYR A 345 11.44 -14.48 0.23
CA TYR A 345 11.41 -15.59 1.18
C TYR A 345 12.83 -16.05 1.57
N SER A 346 13.73 -16.15 0.61
CA SER A 346 15.11 -16.54 0.85
C SER A 346 15.86 -15.59 1.78
N LYS A 347 15.58 -14.29 1.65
CA LYS A 347 16.17 -13.20 2.44
C LYS A 347 15.55 -13.04 3.84
N ALA A 348 14.38 -13.64 4.10
CA ALA A 348 13.69 -13.54 5.39
C ALA A 348 14.33 -14.44 6.44
N SER A 349 15.52 -14.05 6.93
CA SER A 349 16.33 -14.78 7.91
C SER A 349 16.03 -14.40 9.37
N GLY A 350 15.16 -13.42 9.61
CA GLY A 350 14.82 -12.96 10.96
C GLY A 350 13.77 -13.81 11.68
N THR A 351 13.17 -14.77 10.99
CA THR A 351 12.16 -15.68 11.55
C THR A 351 12.36 -17.12 11.05
N ASP A 352 12.23 -18.07 11.97
CA ASP A 352 12.16 -19.52 11.65
C ASP A 352 10.71 -19.96 11.35
N SER A 353 9.73 -19.15 11.75
CA SER A 353 8.30 -19.39 11.49
C SER A 353 7.92 -18.80 10.14
N LYS A 354 8.38 -19.42 9.04
CA LYS A 354 8.07 -18.99 7.67
C LYS A 354 7.71 -20.16 6.78
N GLU A 355 6.74 -19.95 5.89
CA GLU A 355 6.24 -20.91 4.93
C GLU A 355 6.05 -20.27 3.55
N LEU A 356 6.33 -21.06 2.46
CA LEU A 356 6.13 -20.69 1.06
C LEU A 356 5.32 -21.78 0.38
#